data_d6795a3ad1768c908f8638180e30d8f3
#
_entry.id   d6795a3ad1768c908f8638180e30d8f3
#
_cell.length_a   1.000
_cell.length_b   1.000
_cell.length_c   1.000
_cell.angle_alpha   90.00
_cell.angle_beta   90.00
_cell.angle_gamma   90.00
#
_symmetry.space_group_name_H-M   'P 1'
#
loop_
_entity.id
_entity.type
_entity.pdbx_description
1 polymer ?
#
loop_
_entity_poly.entity_id
_entity_poly.type
_entity_poly.pdbx_seq_one_letter_code
_entity_poly.pdbx_strand_id
1 'polypeptide(L)'
;MLKNVYIVGGNGFARECYYNLLRMQKSDSSIQFGGFLGHGGYGHTVDYKDLQKYYVGEVSEHVFKENEYVVIGAGYPELRQKIYADLKKINVKFFTVYVGENLPDSVEIGEGNILAPPFLCSCNIKIGNANVFNGDVVVGHDSVVGDCNFFGPRSQVLGNVKIGDFNQIGANVILLPKCKIGNGNKIAPLSAVYKGCRNNSYWAGNPAVKIGNNE
;
A
#
# COMPACT_ATOMS: atom_id res chain seq x y z
N MET A 1 10.52 -22.53 5.11
CA MET A 1 9.24 -22.73 5.81
C MET A 1 8.13 -22.15 4.95
N LEU A 2 7.01 -22.84 4.76
CA LEU A 2 5.89 -22.37 3.95
C LEU A 2 5.23 -21.18 4.64
N LYS A 3 4.98 -20.09 3.90
CA LYS A 3 4.28 -18.88 4.37
C LYS A 3 2.86 -18.90 3.83
N ASN A 4 1.87 -19.01 4.69
CA ASN A 4 0.46 -18.89 4.31
C ASN A 4 0.06 -17.42 4.38
N VAL A 5 -0.35 -16.83 3.27
CA VAL A 5 -0.64 -15.40 3.16
C VAL A 5 -2.13 -15.20 2.94
N TYR A 6 -2.79 -14.55 3.88
CA TYR A 6 -4.21 -14.18 3.83
C TYR A 6 -4.37 -12.75 3.35
N ILE A 7 -5.46 -12.45 2.65
CA ILE A 7 -5.78 -11.09 2.21
C ILE A 7 -6.99 -10.60 2.99
N VAL A 8 -6.83 -9.52 3.75
CA VAL A 8 -7.93 -8.87 4.47
C VAL A 8 -8.65 -7.92 3.52
N GLY A 9 -9.88 -8.27 3.15
CA GLY A 9 -10.70 -7.55 2.17
C GLY A 9 -11.24 -8.46 1.09
N GLY A 10 -12.25 -8.00 0.33
CA GLY A 10 -12.92 -8.80 -0.70
C GLY A 10 -13.27 -8.04 -1.97
N ASN A 11 -12.87 -6.78 -2.11
CA ASN A 11 -13.18 -5.91 -3.24
C ASN A 11 -12.11 -5.93 -4.36
N GLY A 12 -12.23 -5.01 -5.32
CA GLY A 12 -11.33 -4.92 -6.48
C GLY A 12 -9.86 -4.88 -6.14
N PHE A 13 -9.46 -4.10 -5.11
CA PHE A 13 -8.06 -4.02 -4.73
C PHE A 13 -7.56 -5.31 -4.05
N ALA A 14 -8.39 -5.96 -3.24
CA ALA A 14 -8.06 -7.29 -2.69
C ALA A 14 -7.81 -8.32 -3.80
N ARG A 15 -8.59 -8.26 -4.91
CA ARG A 15 -8.36 -9.09 -6.08
C ARG A 15 -7.03 -8.79 -6.78
N GLU A 16 -6.64 -7.52 -6.88
CA GLU A 16 -5.32 -7.15 -7.40
C GLU A 16 -4.19 -7.74 -6.54
N CYS A 17 -4.33 -7.65 -5.21
CA CYS A 17 -3.39 -8.27 -4.27
C CYS A 17 -3.30 -9.79 -4.48
N TYR A 18 -4.43 -10.46 -4.68
CA TYR A 18 -4.49 -11.90 -4.96
C TYR A 18 -3.70 -12.26 -6.22
N TYR A 19 -3.92 -11.57 -7.34
CA TYR A 19 -3.19 -11.87 -8.56
C TYR A 19 -1.70 -11.55 -8.46
N ASN A 20 -1.30 -10.52 -7.72
CA ASN A 20 0.10 -10.25 -7.46
C ASN A 20 0.73 -11.33 -6.58
N LEU A 21 0.02 -11.81 -5.56
CA LEU A 21 0.47 -12.93 -4.72
C LEU A 21 0.64 -14.20 -5.53
N LEU A 22 -0.27 -14.51 -6.47
CA LEU A 22 -0.12 -15.65 -7.38
C LEU A 22 1.10 -15.51 -8.31
N ARG A 23 1.45 -14.29 -8.71
CA ARG A 23 2.69 -14.06 -9.48
C ARG A 23 3.92 -14.37 -8.63
N MET A 24 3.95 -13.90 -7.38
CA MET A 24 5.04 -14.21 -6.43
C MET A 24 5.16 -15.72 -6.19
N GLN A 25 4.04 -16.40 -6.03
CA GLN A 25 4.01 -17.85 -5.79
C GLN A 25 4.61 -18.66 -6.96
N LYS A 26 4.57 -18.14 -8.19
CA LYS A 26 5.22 -18.79 -9.35
C LYS A 26 6.74 -18.75 -9.27
N SER A 27 7.32 -17.73 -8.66
CA SER A 27 8.77 -17.55 -8.50
C SER A 27 9.29 -18.04 -7.15
N ASP A 28 8.44 -18.09 -6.12
CA ASP A 28 8.77 -18.57 -4.77
C ASP A 28 7.69 -19.54 -4.26
N SER A 29 7.99 -20.83 -4.36
CA SER A 29 7.10 -21.92 -3.91
C SER A 29 6.91 -21.97 -2.39
N SER A 30 7.66 -21.18 -1.61
CA SER A 30 7.44 -21.05 -0.18
C SER A 30 6.25 -20.14 0.18
N ILE A 31 5.70 -19.41 -0.77
CA ILE A 31 4.53 -18.55 -0.59
C ILE A 31 3.27 -19.32 -1.02
N GLN A 32 2.25 -19.30 -0.16
CA GLN A 32 0.96 -19.90 -0.45
C GLN A 32 -0.17 -18.94 -0.10
N PHE A 33 -1.13 -18.81 -1.00
CA PHE A 33 -2.35 -18.06 -0.72
C PHE A 33 -3.23 -18.86 0.25
N GLY A 34 -3.54 -18.26 1.42
CA GLY A 34 -4.34 -18.88 2.49
C GLY A 34 -5.84 -18.63 2.37
N GLY A 35 -6.24 -17.54 1.74
CA GLY A 35 -7.65 -17.17 1.58
C GLY A 35 -7.90 -15.67 1.81
N PHE A 36 -9.18 -15.28 1.70
CA PHE A 36 -9.65 -13.94 2.03
C PHE A 36 -10.27 -13.93 3.42
N LEU A 37 -9.99 -12.88 4.20
CA LEU A 37 -10.56 -12.64 5.51
C LEU A 37 -11.31 -11.31 5.53
N GLY A 38 -12.47 -11.27 6.18
CA GLY A 38 -13.16 -10.04 6.52
C GLY A 38 -12.60 -9.40 7.79
N HIS A 39 -12.82 -8.09 7.99
CA HIS A 39 -12.45 -7.39 9.20
C HIS A 39 -13.39 -6.22 9.50
N GLY A 40 -14.13 -6.31 10.61
CA GLY A 40 -14.96 -5.21 11.11
C GLY A 40 -16.02 -4.72 10.13
N GLY A 41 -16.64 -5.61 9.39
CA GLY A 41 -17.63 -5.30 8.34
C GLY A 41 -17.05 -4.99 6.97
N TYR A 42 -15.72 -4.95 6.84
CA TYR A 42 -15.04 -4.80 5.56
C TYR A 42 -14.60 -6.15 5.01
N GLY A 43 -14.96 -6.44 3.76
CA GLY A 43 -14.54 -7.67 3.08
C GLY A 43 -15.15 -8.96 3.64
N HIS A 44 -16.29 -8.87 4.37
CA HIS A 44 -17.04 -10.03 4.87
C HIS A 44 -17.61 -10.92 3.78
N THR A 45 -17.50 -10.49 2.53
CA THR A 45 -17.73 -11.29 1.32
C THR A 45 -16.69 -10.92 0.26
N VAL A 46 -16.48 -11.80 -0.70
CA VAL A 46 -15.66 -11.51 -1.87
C VAL A 46 -16.58 -11.14 -3.02
N ASP A 47 -16.41 -9.94 -3.60
CA ASP A 47 -17.30 -9.39 -4.65
C ASP A 47 -17.32 -10.22 -5.94
N TYR A 48 -16.31 -11.07 -6.16
CA TYR A 48 -16.12 -11.85 -7.37
C TYR A 48 -16.50 -13.32 -7.16
N LYS A 49 -17.51 -13.82 -7.89
CA LYS A 49 -18.08 -15.16 -7.74
C LYS A 49 -17.04 -16.27 -7.78
N ASP A 50 -16.06 -16.18 -8.67
CA ASP A 50 -15.00 -17.18 -8.83
C ASP A 50 -14.01 -17.22 -7.65
N LEU A 51 -13.94 -16.16 -6.86
CA LEU A 51 -13.07 -16.01 -5.68
C LEU A 51 -13.80 -16.24 -4.36
N GLN A 52 -15.14 -16.25 -4.33
CA GLN A 52 -15.91 -16.43 -3.08
C GLN A 52 -15.57 -17.73 -2.35
N LYS A 53 -15.23 -18.80 -3.07
CA LYS A 53 -14.80 -20.09 -2.52
C LYS A 53 -13.53 -20.00 -1.66
N TYR A 54 -12.78 -18.91 -1.76
CA TYR A 54 -11.56 -18.68 -0.98
C TYR A 54 -11.80 -17.79 0.25
N TYR A 55 -13.03 -17.36 0.51
CA TYR A 55 -13.36 -16.68 1.74
C TYR A 55 -13.33 -17.67 2.91
N VAL A 56 -12.56 -17.39 3.94
CA VAL A 56 -12.30 -18.31 5.05
C VAL A 56 -12.82 -17.81 6.40
N GLY A 57 -13.49 -16.66 6.46
CA GLY A 57 -14.10 -16.11 7.67
C GLY A 57 -13.59 -14.71 8.05
N GLU A 58 -13.83 -14.33 9.30
CA GLU A 58 -13.44 -13.04 9.84
C GLU A 58 -12.10 -13.13 10.57
N VAL A 59 -11.33 -12.03 10.55
CA VAL A 59 -10.08 -11.91 11.33
C VAL A 59 -10.31 -12.18 12.81
N SER A 60 -11.45 -11.74 13.37
CA SER A 60 -11.81 -11.94 14.79
C SER A 60 -11.99 -13.39 15.18
N GLU A 61 -12.25 -14.27 14.22
CA GLU A 61 -12.47 -15.71 14.42
C GLU A 61 -11.24 -16.55 14.03
N HIS A 62 -10.25 -15.92 13.38
CA HIS A 62 -9.06 -16.60 12.89
C HIS A 62 -7.92 -16.58 13.91
N VAL A 63 -7.44 -17.75 14.29
CA VAL A 63 -6.27 -17.91 15.16
C VAL A 63 -5.02 -18.03 14.30
N PHE A 64 -4.25 -16.94 14.17
CA PHE A 64 -3.05 -16.89 13.34
C PHE A 64 -1.93 -17.79 13.88
N LYS A 65 -1.36 -18.61 13.03
CA LYS A 65 -0.19 -19.45 13.29
C LYS A 65 1.10 -18.68 12.98
N GLU A 66 2.22 -19.22 13.45
CA GLU A 66 3.53 -18.59 13.27
C GLU A 66 3.95 -18.36 11.82
N ASN A 67 3.51 -19.24 10.92
CA ASN A 67 3.79 -19.17 9.48
C ASN A 67 2.69 -18.46 8.67
N GLU A 68 1.75 -17.79 9.32
CA GLU A 68 0.65 -17.08 8.68
C GLU A 68 0.90 -15.58 8.68
N TYR A 69 0.60 -14.97 7.56
CA TYR A 69 0.85 -13.56 7.26
C TYR A 69 -0.39 -12.94 6.65
N VAL A 70 -0.49 -11.61 6.74
CA VAL A 70 -1.60 -10.85 6.19
C VAL A 70 -1.13 -9.79 5.20
N VAL A 71 -1.88 -9.67 4.11
CA VAL A 71 -1.86 -8.54 3.19
C VAL A 71 -3.15 -7.75 3.39
N ILE A 72 -3.06 -6.43 3.56
CA ILE A 72 -4.24 -5.56 3.67
C ILE A 72 -4.74 -5.23 2.25
N GLY A 73 -5.89 -5.80 1.87
CA GLY A 73 -6.54 -5.61 0.56
C GLY A 73 -7.41 -4.35 0.47
N ALA A 74 -7.15 -3.33 1.29
CA ALA A 74 -7.82 -2.03 1.27
C ALA A 74 -6.96 -0.98 0.56
N GLY A 75 -7.52 -0.24 -0.40
CA GLY A 75 -6.82 0.82 -1.12
C GLY A 75 -6.88 2.19 -0.43
N TYR A 76 -7.92 2.46 0.36
CA TYR A 76 -8.10 3.76 1.02
C TYR A 76 -7.20 3.89 2.26
N PRO A 77 -6.39 4.95 2.37
CA PRO A 77 -5.43 5.14 3.46
C PRO A 77 -6.04 5.04 4.86
N GLU A 78 -7.19 5.68 5.09
CA GLU A 78 -7.87 5.72 6.39
C GLU A 78 -8.34 4.32 6.82
N LEU A 79 -8.95 3.56 5.91
CA LEU A 79 -9.38 2.18 6.18
C LEU A 79 -8.18 1.27 6.37
N ARG A 80 -7.15 1.44 5.55
CA ARG A 80 -5.91 0.68 5.62
C ARG A 80 -5.21 0.86 6.96
N GLN A 81 -5.11 2.12 7.43
CA GLN A 81 -4.57 2.46 8.74
C GLN A 81 -5.33 1.77 9.87
N LYS A 82 -6.66 1.84 9.84
CA LYS A 82 -7.50 1.19 10.86
C LYS A 82 -7.25 -0.33 10.91
N ILE A 83 -7.28 -0.99 9.75
CA ILE A 83 -7.03 -2.43 9.66
C ILE A 83 -5.61 -2.75 10.16
N TYR A 84 -4.59 -1.99 9.72
CA TYR A 84 -3.21 -2.17 10.16
C TYR A 84 -3.07 -2.05 11.68
N ALA A 85 -3.63 -0.99 12.26
CA ALA A 85 -3.57 -0.75 13.71
C ALA A 85 -4.28 -1.86 14.52
N ASP A 86 -5.43 -2.34 14.04
CA ASP A 86 -6.16 -3.41 14.73
C ASP A 86 -5.42 -4.76 14.67
N LEU A 87 -4.86 -5.10 13.50
CA LEU A 87 -4.07 -6.32 13.33
C LEU A 87 -2.77 -6.30 14.14
N LYS A 88 -2.14 -5.14 14.29
CA LYS A 88 -0.95 -4.97 15.16
C LYS A 88 -1.25 -5.29 16.63
N LYS A 89 -2.44 -4.95 17.14
CA LYS A 89 -2.85 -5.25 18.52
C LYS A 89 -2.88 -6.76 18.84
N ILE A 90 -3.14 -7.58 17.83
CA ILE A 90 -3.16 -9.04 17.94
C ILE A 90 -1.89 -9.71 17.40
N ASN A 91 -0.82 -8.94 17.21
CA ASN A 91 0.51 -9.41 16.79
C ASN A 91 0.53 -10.21 15.47
N VAL A 92 -0.34 -9.88 14.51
CA VAL A 92 -0.33 -10.49 13.19
C VAL A 92 0.93 -10.06 12.42
N LYS A 93 1.54 -10.99 11.70
CA LYS A 93 2.66 -10.73 10.81
C LYS A 93 2.16 -10.20 9.48
N PHE A 94 2.76 -9.15 8.97
CA PHE A 94 2.39 -8.59 7.67
C PHE A 94 3.31 -9.08 6.56
N PHE A 95 2.73 -9.33 5.41
CA PHE A 95 3.45 -9.74 4.21
C PHE A 95 3.57 -8.57 3.24
N THR A 96 4.80 -8.28 2.81
CA THR A 96 5.03 -7.30 1.74
C THR A 96 4.89 -7.99 0.38
N VAL A 97 3.97 -7.50 -0.44
CA VAL A 97 3.77 -7.98 -1.81
C VAL A 97 4.69 -7.21 -2.74
N TYR A 98 5.65 -7.90 -3.34
CA TYR A 98 6.55 -7.32 -4.34
C TYR A 98 6.85 -8.32 -5.46
N VAL A 99 6.44 -7.98 -6.66
CA VAL A 99 6.70 -8.78 -7.88
C VAL A 99 7.75 -8.05 -8.70
N GLY A 100 9.01 -8.31 -8.42
CA GLY A 100 10.14 -7.63 -9.09
C GLY A 100 11.49 -8.23 -8.68
N GLU A 101 12.55 -7.63 -9.18
CA GLU A 101 13.91 -7.92 -8.77
C GLU A 101 14.19 -7.38 -7.35
N ASN A 102 15.30 -7.76 -6.75
CA ASN A 102 15.67 -7.25 -5.42
C ASN A 102 15.74 -5.72 -5.41
N LEU A 103 15.20 -5.13 -4.34
CA LEU A 103 15.39 -3.70 -4.10
C LEU A 103 16.89 -3.41 -3.85
N PRO A 104 17.38 -2.20 -4.21
CA PRO A 104 18.76 -1.80 -3.87
C PRO A 104 19.04 -1.93 -2.37
N ASP A 105 20.24 -2.34 -1.99
CA ASP A 105 20.65 -2.53 -0.58
C ASP A 105 20.50 -1.28 0.30
N SER A 106 20.49 -0.10 -0.32
CA SER A 106 20.30 1.18 0.35
C SER A 106 18.82 1.56 0.55
N VAL A 107 17.89 0.66 0.24
CA VAL A 107 16.45 0.88 0.44
C VAL A 107 16.01 0.15 1.71
N GLU A 108 15.57 0.92 2.71
CA GLU A 108 14.94 0.41 3.92
C GLU A 108 13.42 0.38 3.70
N ILE A 109 12.79 -0.77 3.92
CA ILE A 109 11.34 -0.93 3.77
C ILE A 109 10.74 -1.65 4.98
N GLY A 110 9.63 -1.11 5.49
CA GLY A 110 8.83 -1.72 6.54
C GLY A 110 7.95 -2.87 6.06
N GLU A 111 7.03 -3.28 6.91
CA GLU A 111 6.16 -4.43 6.68
C GLU A 111 4.84 -4.08 5.96
N GLY A 112 4.19 -5.09 5.36
CA GLY A 112 2.84 -4.98 4.82
C GLY A 112 2.66 -4.05 3.63
N ASN A 113 3.75 -3.68 2.96
CA ASN A 113 3.71 -2.83 1.77
C ASN A 113 3.23 -3.64 0.54
N ILE A 114 2.61 -2.96 -0.40
CA ILE A 114 2.22 -3.51 -1.70
C ILE A 114 2.93 -2.69 -2.78
N LEU A 115 3.88 -3.32 -3.45
CA LEU A 115 4.65 -2.76 -4.56
C LEU A 115 4.18 -3.44 -5.85
N ALA A 116 3.08 -2.92 -6.43
CA ALA A 116 2.52 -3.49 -7.65
C ALA A 116 3.43 -3.23 -8.85
N PRO A 117 3.64 -4.24 -9.69
CA PRO A 117 4.59 -4.14 -10.80
C PRO A 117 4.07 -3.26 -11.96
N PRO A 118 4.98 -2.56 -12.68
CA PRO A 118 6.36 -2.34 -12.26
C PRO A 118 6.44 -1.30 -11.13
N PHE A 119 7.33 -1.53 -10.17
CA PHE A 119 7.71 -0.58 -9.15
C PHE A 119 9.19 -0.26 -9.32
N LEU A 120 9.54 1.01 -9.41
CA LEU A 120 10.90 1.46 -9.62
C LEU A 120 11.34 2.35 -8.45
N CYS A 121 12.50 2.08 -7.89
CA CYS A 121 13.08 2.93 -6.88
C CYS A 121 14.58 3.13 -7.12
N SER A 122 15.08 4.28 -6.68
CA SER A 122 16.49 4.65 -6.78
C SER A 122 17.24 4.17 -5.51
N CYS A 123 18.03 4.99 -4.88
CA CYS A 123 18.88 4.65 -3.74
C CYS A 123 18.59 5.53 -2.51
N ASN A 124 19.04 5.09 -1.33
CA ASN A 124 18.91 5.80 -0.04
C ASN A 124 17.45 6.18 0.26
N ILE A 125 16.54 5.24 0.12
CA ILE A 125 15.10 5.45 0.31
C ILE A 125 14.68 4.75 1.59
N LYS A 126 13.80 5.42 2.37
CA LYS A 126 13.12 4.83 3.52
C LYS A 126 11.63 4.79 3.27
N ILE A 127 11.06 3.60 3.35
CA ILE A 127 9.62 3.35 3.19
C ILE A 127 9.10 2.73 4.49
N GLY A 128 8.10 3.35 5.08
CA GLY A 128 7.43 2.86 6.27
C GLY A 128 6.57 1.63 6.00
N ASN A 129 5.47 1.49 6.74
CA ASN A 129 4.66 0.30 6.78
C ASN A 129 3.35 0.46 6.00
N ALA A 130 2.80 -0.64 5.54
CA ALA A 130 1.46 -0.73 4.98
C ALA A 130 1.16 0.28 3.85
N ASN A 131 2.14 0.71 3.07
CA ASN A 131 1.94 1.56 1.90
C ASN A 131 1.48 0.75 0.68
N VAL A 132 0.84 1.42 -0.25
CA VAL A 132 0.49 0.90 -1.58
C VAL A 132 1.16 1.74 -2.65
N PHE A 133 1.96 1.12 -3.48
CA PHE A 133 2.51 1.69 -4.72
C PHE A 133 1.86 0.94 -5.88
N ASN A 134 0.84 1.55 -6.50
CA ASN A 134 0.00 0.87 -7.49
C ASN A 134 0.51 1.13 -8.90
N GLY A 135 1.17 0.15 -9.48
CA GLY A 135 1.64 0.10 -10.86
C GLY A 135 2.40 1.32 -11.41
N ASP A 136 3.56 1.13 -12.02
CA ASP A 136 4.36 2.20 -12.62
C ASP A 136 4.76 3.36 -11.66
N VAL A 137 4.78 3.11 -10.35
CA VAL A 137 5.24 4.12 -9.39
C VAL A 137 6.76 4.19 -9.36
N VAL A 138 7.28 5.41 -9.40
CA VAL A 138 8.71 5.68 -9.31
C VAL A 138 9.02 6.42 -8.01
N VAL A 139 10.03 5.97 -7.25
CA VAL A 139 10.53 6.65 -6.04
C VAL A 139 11.99 7.03 -6.23
N GLY A 140 12.24 8.35 -6.27
CA GLY A 140 13.56 8.94 -6.45
C GLY A 140 14.43 8.86 -5.20
N HIS A 141 15.72 9.05 -5.40
CA HIS A 141 16.78 8.94 -4.38
C HIS A 141 16.56 9.85 -3.15
N ASP A 142 17.07 9.44 -2.01
CA ASP A 142 17.06 10.18 -0.74
C ASP A 142 15.65 10.55 -0.23
N SER A 143 14.63 9.80 -0.66
CA SER A 143 13.24 10.06 -0.28
C SER A 143 12.83 9.26 0.95
N VAL A 144 11.90 9.83 1.72
CA VAL A 144 11.32 9.22 2.90
C VAL A 144 9.81 9.17 2.77
N VAL A 145 9.23 8.00 2.92
CA VAL A 145 7.79 7.74 2.88
C VAL A 145 7.36 7.17 4.23
N GLY A 146 6.36 7.77 4.85
CA GLY A 146 5.75 7.29 6.09
C GLY A 146 4.86 6.06 5.90
N ASP A 147 3.83 5.93 6.73
CA ASP A 147 2.98 4.75 6.81
C ASP A 147 1.63 4.93 6.09
N CYS A 148 1.07 3.83 5.61
CA CYS A 148 -0.30 3.74 5.11
C CYS A 148 -0.65 4.70 3.96
N ASN A 149 0.31 5.12 3.16
CA ASN A 149 0.06 5.95 1.98
C ASN A 149 -0.42 5.09 0.80
N PHE A 150 -1.22 5.69 -0.07
CA PHE A 150 -1.63 5.12 -1.34
C PHE A 150 -1.09 5.96 -2.49
N PHE A 151 -0.29 5.36 -3.34
CA PHE A 151 0.22 5.96 -4.58
C PHE A 151 -0.52 5.35 -5.76
N GLY A 152 -1.30 6.18 -6.44
CA GLY A 152 -1.99 5.80 -7.67
C GLY A 152 -1.03 5.49 -8.82
N PRO A 153 -1.50 4.78 -9.86
CA PRO A 153 -0.65 4.37 -10.97
C PRO A 153 0.11 5.52 -11.60
N ARG A 154 1.37 5.27 -11.97
CA ARG A 154 2.25 6.23 -12.65
C ARG A 154 2.55 7.50 -11.85
N SER A 155 2.32 7.52 -10.54
CA SER A 155 2.78 8.63 -9.73
C SER A 155 4.30 8.60 -9.58
N GLN A 156 4.90 9.79 -9.49
CA GLN A 156 6.34 9.96 -9.42
C GLN A 156 6.72 10.76 -8.18
N VAL A 157 7.51 10.15 -7.33
CA VAL A 157 8.17 10.80 -6.20
C VAL A 157 9.60 11.10 -6.66
N LEU A 158 9.94 12.35 -6.91
CA LEU A 158 11.29 12.72 -7.36
C LEU A 158 12.27 12.73 -6.16
N GLY A 159 13.53 13.15 -6.40
CA GLY A 159 14.57 13.03 -5.39
C GLY A 159 14.37 13.92 -4.15
N ASN A 160 14.77 13.43 -2.96
CA ASN A 160 14.72 14.16 -1.68
C ASN A 160 13.31 14.56 -1.21
N VAL A 161 12.27 13.83 -1.58
CA VAL A 161 10.90 14.10 -1.15
C VAL A 161 10.64 13.46 0.22
N LYS A 162 9.95 14.17 1.10
CA LYS A 162 9.52 13.66 2.40
C LYS A 162 8.00 13.60 2.44
N ILE A 163 7.45 12.41 2.69
CA ILE A 163 6.02 12.14 2.72
C ILE A 163 5.68 11.58 4.10
N GLY A 164 4.71 12.19 4.77
CA GLY A 164 4.15 11.70 6.03
C GLY A 164 3.22 10.51 5.82
N ASP A 165 2.23 10.39 6.69
CA ASP A 165 1.37 9.22 6.77
C ASP A 165 -0.01 9.48 6.14
N PHE A 166 -0.70 8.40 5.75
CA PHE A 166 -2.12 8.37 5.35
C PHE A 166 -2.47 9.26 4.15
N ASN A 167 -1.52 9.53 3.25
CA ASN A 167 -1.79 10.33 2.07
C ASN A 167 -2.36 9.48 0.94
N GLN A 168 -3.29 10.05 0.19
CA GLN A 168 -3.80 9.51 -1.07
C GLN A 168 -3.23 10.32 -2.23
N ILE A 169 -2.25 9.77 -2.89
CA ILE A 169 -1.61 10.36 -4.07
C ILE A 169 -2.29 9.79 -5.30
N GLY A 170 -2.95 10.63 -6.08
CA GLY A 170 -3.68 10.23 -7.29
C GLY A 170 -2.78 9.71 -8.41
N ALA A 171 -3.39 9.10 -9.42
CA ALA A 171 -2.66 8.63 -10.60
C ALA A 171 -1.96 9.77 -11.34
N ASN A 172 -0.78 9.51 -11.89
CA ASN A 172 0.04 10.49 -12.63
C ASN A 172 0.37 11.77 -11.84
N VAL A 173 0.39 11.72 -10.52
CA VAL A 173 0.86 12.83 -9.68
C VAL A 173 2.38 12.89 -9.72
N ILE A 174 2.94 14.10 -9.83
CA ILE A 174 4.38 14.33 -9.73
C ILE A 174 4.68 15.14 -8.46
N LEU A 175 5.46 14.57 -7.56
CA LEU A 175 6.01 15.27 -6.39
C LEU A 175 7.42 15.74 -6.74
N LEU A 176 7.59 17.05 -6.92
CA LEU A 176 8.85 17.66 -7.38
C LEU A 176 9.95 17.50 -6.30
N PRO A 177 11.24 17.63 -6.69
CA PRO A 177 12.35 17.42 -5.77
C PRO A 177 12.26 18.29 -4.52
N LYS A 178 12.60 17.71 -3.37
CA LYS A 178 12.65 18.37 -2.06
C LYS A 178 11.28 18.81 -1.51
N CYS A 179 10.16 18.49 -2.16
CA CYS A 179 8.86 18.84 -1.60
C CYS A 179 8.57 18.02 -0.32
N LYS A 180 7.73 18.59 0.54
CA LYS A 180 7.34 17.97 1.82
C LYS A 180 5.84 17.80 1.85
N ILE A 181 5.38 16.58 1.95
CA ILE A 181 3.96 16.23 2.06
C ILE A 181 3.70 15.85 3.52
N GLY A 182 2.80 16.55 4.17
CA GLY A 182 2.35 16.22 5.53
C GLY A 182 1.50 14.95 5.57
N ASN A 183 0.70 14.82 6.61
CA ASN A 183 -0.17 13.64 6.80
C ASN A 183 -1.58 13.89 6.25
N GLY A 184 -2.28 12.83 5.85
CA GLY A 184 -3.70 12.86 5.55
C GLY A 184 -4.09 13.71 4.34
N ASN A 185 -3.20 13.92 3.38
CA ASN A 185 -3.52 14.70 2.20
C ASN A 185 -4.13 13.84 1.10
N LYS A 186 -5.01 14.46 0.31
CA LYS A 186 -5.50 13.91 -0.95
C LYS A 186 -5.01 14.79 -2.09
N ILE A 187 -4.25 14.22 -3.01
CA ILE A 187 -3.73 14.92 -4.19
C ILE A 187 -4.42 14.34 -5.42
N ALA A 188 -5.16 15.20 -6.11
CA ALA A 188 -5.94 14.81 -7.29
C ALA A 188 -5.04 14.25 -8.40
N PRO A 189 -5.53 13.31 -9.23
CA PRO A 189 -4.79 12.83 -10.39
C PRO A 189 -4.28 13.96 -11.29
N LEU A 190 -3.17 13.71 -11.98
CA LEU A 190 -2.54 14.66 -12.93
C LEU A 190 -2.01 15.96 -12.29
N SER A 191 -1.86 15.99 -10.96
CA SER A 191 -1.33 17.16 -10.25
C SER A 191 0.19 17.14 -10.16
N ALA A 192 0.80 18.33 -10.13
CA ALA A 192 2.23 18.50 -9.88
C ALA A 192 2.48 19.36 -8.64
N VAL A 193 3.09 18.80 -7.61
CA VAL A 193 3.37 19.47 -6.33
C VAL A 193 4.79 20.00 -6.32
N TYR A 194 4.95 21.33 -6.30
CA TYR A 194 6.25 22.00 -6.41
C TYR A 194 6.93 22.25 -5.06
N LYS A 195 6.18 22.57 -4.02
CA LYS A 195 6.77 22.94 -2.71
C LYS A 195 6.39 21.97 -1.59
N GLY A 196 5.14 21.53 -1.58
CA GLY A 196 4.62 20.60 -0.58
C GLY A 196 3.19 20.89 -0.17
N CYS A 197 2.64 19.98 0.65
CA CYS A 197 1.30 20.03 1.18
C CYS A 197 1.36 19.98 2.72
N ARG A 198 0.56 20.82 3.39
CA ARG A 198 0.34 20.69 4.84
C ARG A 198 -0.58 19.50 5.12
N ASN A 199 -0.80 19.21 6.41
CA ASN A 199 -1.67 18.09 6.79
C ASN A 199 -3.14 18.32 6.37
N ASN A 200 -3.85 17.21 6.19
CA ASN A 200 -5.31 17.13 6.05
C ASN A 200 -5.87 18.08 5.00
N SER A 201 -5.33 18.05 3.81
CA SER A 201 -5.67 18.99 2.75
C SER A 201 -5.90 18.31 1.41
N TYR A 202 -6.80 18.89 0.63
CA TYR A 202 -7.09 18.51 -0.76
C TYR A 202 -6.30 19.40 -1.71
N TRP A 203 -5.60 18.80 -2.67
CA TRP A 203 -4.74 19.51 -3.63
C TRP A 203 -5.04 19.07 -5.04
N ALA A 204 -5.04 20.01 -5.99
CA ALA A 204 -5.23 19.71 -7.40
C ALA A 204 -4.50 20.69 -8.31
N GLY A 205 -4.17 20.25 -9.51
CA GLY A 205 -3.66 21.08 -10.61
C GLY A 205 -2.14 21.00 -10.84
N ASN A 206 -1.67 21.73 -11.84
CA ASN A 206 -0.26 21.91 -12.17
C ASN A 206 0.02 23.41 -12.42
N PRO A 207 0.68 24.15 -11.52
CA PRO A 207 1.09 23.72 -10.17
C PRO A 207 -0.12 23.37 -9.26
N ALA A 208 0.07 22.40 -8.37
CA ALA A 208 -0.99 22.01 -7.44
C ALA A 208 -1.25 23.12 -6.40
N VAL A 209 -2.52 23.42 -6.21
CA VAL A 209 -3.01 24.37 -5.21
C VAL A 209 -3.98 23.68 -4.25
N LYS A 210 -4.06 24.19 -3.03
CA LYS A 210 -5.02 23.68 -2.04
C LYS A 210 -6.44 24.06 -2.48
N ILE A 211 -7.32 23.07 -2.60
CA ILE A 211 -8.73 23.25 -2.99
C ILE A 211 -9.73 22.96 -1.87
N GLY A 212 -9.26 22.44 -0.74
CA GLY A 212 -10.11 22.13 0.42
C GLY A 212 -9.33 21.48 1.56
N ASN A 213 -10.05 21.10 2.60
CA ASN A 213 -9.55 20.28 3.69
C ASN A 213 -10.03 18.84 3.53
N ASN A 214 -9.22 17.88 3.97
CA ASN A 214 -9.61 16.49 4.16
C ASN A 214 -10.04 16.35 5.62
N GLU A 215 -11.36 16.33 5.86
CA GLU A 215 -11.98 16.18 7.19
C GLU A 215 -12.05 14.71 7.57
#